data_9f87a233d4ab26918f903a06662301dc
#
_entry.id   9f87a233d4ab26918f903a06662301dc
#
_cell.length_a   1.000
_cell.length_b   1.000
_cell.length_c   1.000
_cell.angle_alpha   90.00
_cell.angle_beta   90.00
_cell.angle_gamma   90.00
#
_symmetry.space_group_name_H-M   'P 1'
#
loop_
_entity.id
_entity.type
_entity.pdbx_description
1 polymer ?
#
loop_
_entity_poly.entity_id
_entity_poly.type
_entity_poly.pdbx_seq_one_letter_code
_entity_poly.pdbx_strand_id
1 'polypeptide(L)'
;MTIINLIRSLLFNIHFFLLTTMLILIMLPCLFLPFYFIQMVAKIWSFILKIGMKIWLGLEVKIDGNNFLDKTVIYAVKHQSAWETIFCTGLFNMPTIIIKRELIFLPIIGFYFLKGGSIPINRSNSLDSLKKMSKMAKKAIKKGRSILIFPQGTRVPVYSSTRDYPYLPGVFFLYSQCKIPVVPVAHNAGLFWPKNSFIKFPNNLKSKTVTIKLLDEIPIGLNKNDFLKELESKTEKETNIMIEKEI
;
A
#
# COMPACT_ATOMS: atom_id res chain seq x y z
N MET A 1 -17.50 23.07 -0.96
CA MET A 1 -16.00 22.99 -0.98
C MET A 1 -15.48 24.39 -0.74
N THR A 2 -14.61 24.61 0.22
CA THR A 2 -14.04 25.94 0.47
C THR A 2 -12.86 26.20 -0.46
N ILE A 3 -12.68 27.43 -0.89
CA ILE A 3 -11.51 27.88 -1.69
C ILE A 3 -10.20 27.50 -0.98
N ILE A 4 -10.20 27.59 0.35
CA ILE A 4 -9.05 27.21 1.18
C ILE A 4 -8.61 25.74 0.95
N ASN A 5 -9.55 24.79 0.88
CA ASN A 5 -9.20 23.38 0.65
C ASN A 5 -8.71 23.12 -0.77
N LEU A 6 -9.18 23.88 -1.74
CA LEU A 6 -8.65 23.83 -3.10
C LEU A 6 -7.18 24.29 -3.12
N ILE A 7 -6.89 25.44 -2.49
CA ILE A 7 -5.53 25.98 -2.39
C ILE A 7 -4.61 24.99 -1.65
N ARG A 8 -5.04 24.43 -0.52
CA ARG A 8 -4.28 23.43 0.25
C ARG A 8 -3.99 22.20 -0.59
N SER A 9 -4.98 21.69 -1.33
CA SER A 9 -4.81 20.54 -2.21
C SER A 9 -3.84 20.86 -3.37
N LEU A 10 -3.91 22.05 -3.92
CA LEU A 10 -2.98 22.51 -4.96
C LEU A 10 -1.53 22.54 -4.43
N LEU A 11 -1.31 23.19 -3.29
CA LEU A 11 0.00 23.29 -2.67
C LEU A 11 0.57 21.91 -2.30
N PHE A 12 -0.27 21.03 -1.77
CA PHE A 12 0.13 19.65 -1.52
C PHE A 12 0.49 18.89 -2.79
N ASN A 13 -0.29 19.02 -3.86
CA ASN A 13 0.02 18.37 -5.13
C ASN A 13 1.34 18.88 -5.71
N ILE A 14 1.58 20.20 -5.68
CA ILE A 14 2.84 20.81 -6.12
C ILE A 14 4.01 20.24 -5.28
N HIS A 15 3.89 20.25 -3.96
CA HIS A 15 4.88 19.67 -3.04
C HIS A 15 5.14 18.20 -3.39
N PHE A 16 4.09 17.40 -3.52
CA PHE A 16 4.20 15.97 -3.79
C PHE A 16 4.91 15.68 -5.12
N PHE A 17 4.46 16.31 -6.21
CA PHE A 17 5.06 16.03 -7.53
C PHE A 17 6.46 16.61 -7.66
N LEU A 18 6.70 17.84 -7.19
CA LEU A 18 8.01 18.48 -7.23
C LEU A 18 9.04 17.68 -6.44
N LEU A 19 8.74 17.41 -5.15
CA LEU A 19 9.70 16.69 -4.30
C LEU A 19 9.86 15.23 -4.70
N THR A 20 8.81 14.57 -5.21
CA THR A 20 8.94 13.21 -5.75
C THR A 20 9.88 13.21 -6.96
N THR A 21 9.70 14.15 -7.90
CA THR A 21 10.57 14.28 -9.07
C THR A 21 12.01 14.59 -8.68
N MET A 22 12.21 15.56 -7.78
CA MET A 22 13.54 15.91 -7.27
C MET A 22 14.20 14.71 -6.57
N LEU A 23 13.48 14.01 -5.69
CA LEU A 23 14.00 12.83 -4.99
C LEU A 23 14.44 11.75 -5.98
N ILE A 24 13.60 11.44 -6.96
CA ILE A 24 13.89 10.42 -7.98
C ILE A 24 15.14 10.79 -8.78
N LEU A 25 15.29 12.06 -9.17
CA LEU A 25 16.46 12.52 -9.94
C LEU A 25 17.73 12.57 -9.10
N ILE A 26 17.68 13.13 -7.90
CA ILE A 26 18.85 13.24 -7.00
C ILE A 26 19.34 11.86 -6.58
N MET A 27 18.40 10.91 -6.37
CA MET A 27 18.72 9.55 -5.93
C MET A 27 18.98 8.57 -7.08
N LEU A 28 19.09 9.04 -8.34
CA LEU A 28 19.45 8.19 -9.49
C LEU A 28 20.71 7.35 -9.25
N PRO A 29 21.80 7.86 -8.64
CA PRO A 29 22.97 7.05 -8.34
C PRO A 29 22.69 5.83 -7.47
N CYS A 30 21.63 5.88 -6.63
CA CYS A 30 21.23 4.75 -5.78
C CYS A 30 20.81 3.52 -6.57
N LEU A 31 20.43 3.67 -7.85
CA LEU A 31 20.12 2.55 -8.73
C LEU A 31 21.34 1.65 -9.00
N PHE A 32 22.54 2.18 -8.89
CA PHE A 32 23.79 1.43 -9.07
C PHE A 32 24.36 0.90 -7.75
N LEU A 33 23.82 1.35 -6.61
CA LEU A 33 24.27 0.97 -5.28
C LEU A 33 23.52 -0.29 -4.76
N PRO A 34 23.95 -0.90 -3.65
CA PRO A 34 23.25 -2.01 -3.01
C PRO A 34 21.78 -1.68 -2.68
N PHE A 35 20.95 -2.70 -2.59
CA PHE A 35 19.51 -2.61 -2.31
C PHE A 35 19.15 -1.72 -1.10
N TYR A 36 19.99 -1.69 -0.07
CA TYR A 36 19.81 -0.86 1.12
C TYR A 36 19.56 0.63 0.79
N PHE A 37 20.23 1.17 -0.24
CA PHE A 37 20.04 2.57 -0.64
C PHE A 37 18.64 2.82 -1.23
N ILE A 38 18.08 1.84 -1.93
CA ILE A 38 16.69 1.95 -2.40
C ILE A 38 15.69 1.94 -1.23
N GLN A 39 15.97 1.16 -0.18
CA GLN A 39 15.17 1.21 1.05
C GLN A 39 15.22 2.59 1.70
N MET A 40 16.40 3.20 1.73
CA MET A 40 16.58 4.55 2.25
C MET A 40 15.77 5.57 1.43
N VAL A 41 15.85 5.52 0.10
CA VAL A 41 15.05 6.39 -0.79
C VAL A 41 13.56 6.27 -0.50
N ALA A 42 13.04 5.05 -0.37
CA ALA A 42 11.63 4.82 -0.09
C ALA A 42 11.21 5.34 1.30
N LYS A 43 12.05 5.19 2.33
CA LYS A 43 11.81 5.76 3.66
C LYS A 43 11.79 7.29 3.63
N ILE A 44 12.75 7.91 2.94
CA ILE A 44 12.80 9.36 2.76
C ILE A 44 11.53 9.84 2.04
N TRP A 45 11.13 9.17 0.96
CA TRP A 45 9.91 9.51 0.23
C TRP A 45 8.65 9.45 1.11
N SER A 46 8.49 8.35 1.85
CA SER A 46 7.38 8.20 2.81
C SER A 46 7.38 9.29 3.89
N PHE A 47 8.54 9.66 4.40
CA PHE A 47 8.70 10.72 5.38
C PHE A 47 8.35 12.11 4.82
N ILE A 48 8.86 12.45 3.64
CA ILE A 48 8.53 13.71 2.94
C ILE A 48 7.03 13.81 2.67
N LEU A 49 6.40 12.70 2.25
CA LEU A 49 4.96 12.64 2.05
C LEU A 49 4.20 12.96 3.35
N LYS A 50 4.59 12.33 4.47
CA LYS A 50 3.98 12.57 5.79
C LYS A 50 4.10 14.04 6.21
N ILE A 51 5.27 14.66 6.02
CA ILE A 51 5.49 16.08 6.32
C ILE A 51 4.58 16.96 5.45
N GLY A 52 4.54 16.71 4.13
CA GLY A 52 3.70 17.46 3.21
C GLY A 52 2.21 17.39 3.57
N MET A 53 1.73 16.21 3.96
CA MET A 53 0.35 16.04 4.45
C MET A 53 0.08 16.88 5.70
N LYS A 54 1.01 16.91 6.65
CA LYS A 54 0.87 17.69 7.88
C LYS A 54 0.87 19.21 7.59
N ILE A 55 1.82 19.70 6.81
CA ILE A 55 1.99 21.11 6.52
C ILE A 55 0.83 21.66 5.68
N TRP A 56 0.54 21.04 4.54
CA TRP A 56 -0.40 21.57 3.57
C TRP A 56 -1.85 21.18 3.86
N LEU A 57 -2.08 19.95 4.28
CA LEU A 57 -3.44 19.45 4.51
C LEU A 57 -3.85 19.48 5.99
N GLY A 58 -2.89 19.63 6.91
CA GLY A 58 -3.14 19.54 8.35
C GLY A 58 -3.48 18.11 8.78
N LEU A 59 -3.08 17.10 8.00
CA LEU A 59 -3.36 15.71 8.28
C LEU A 59 -2.25 15.08 9.12
N GLU A 60 -2.65 14.35 10.13
CA GLU A 60 -1.77 13.49 10.91
C GLU A 60 -1.89 12.04 10.48
N VAL A 61 -0.86 11.25 10.76
CA VAL A 61 -0.87 9.80 10.47
C VAL A 61 -0.74 9.05 11.79
N LYS A 62 -1.73 8.23 12.08
CA LYS A 62 -1.73 7.31 13.23
C LYS A 62 -1.53 5.88 12.74
N ILE A 63 -0.61 5.17 13.40
CA ILE A 63 -0.41 3.73 13.23
C ILE A 63 -0.98 3.06 14.46
N ASP A 64 -1.81 2.04 14.25
CA ASP A 64 -2.50 1.31 15.32
C ASP A 64 -2.37 -0.21 15.12
N GLY A 65 -2.63 -0.98 16.15
CA GLY A 65 -2.58 -2.45 16.11
C GLY A 65 -1.20 -3.04 16.43
N ASN A 66 -1.04 -4.32 16.11
CA ASN A 66 0.12 -5.10 16.49
C ASN A 66 1.35 -4.78 15.63
N ASN A 67 2.53 -4.86 16.24
CA ASN A 67 3.79 -4.72 15.50
C ASN A 67 4.23 -6.07 14.91
N PHE A 68 4.40 -6.11 13.60
CA PHE A 68 4.88 -7.29 12.85
C PHE A 68 6.21 -7.03 12.13
N LEU A 69 6.94 -5.96 12.47
CA LEU A 69 8.16 -5.58 11.76
C LEU A 69 9.30 -6.57 11.95
N ASP A 70 9.29 -7.32 13.05
CA ASP A 70 10.30 -8.34 13.39
C ASP A 70 9.98 -9.71 12.78
N LYS A 71 8.85 -9.84 12.10
CA LYS A 71 8.40 -11.08 11.46
C LYS A 71 8.35 -10.94 9.94
N THR A 72 8.62 -12.03 9.24
CA THR A 72 8.35 -12.11 7.80
C THR A 72 6.92 -12.55 7.57
N VAL A 73 6.10 -11.66 7.05
CA VAL A 73 4.65 -11.85 6.84
C VAL A 73 4.21 -11.38 5.45
N ILE A 74 2.98 -11.70 5.07
CA ILE A 74 2.30 -11.09 3.93
C ILE A 74 1.39 -9.99 4.47
N TYR A 75 1.69 -8.72 4.20
CA TYR A 75 0.79 -7.61 4.46
C TYR A 75 -0.26 -7.53 3.36
N ALA A 76 -1.52 -7.82 3.69
CA ALA A 76 -2.66 -7.70 2.78
C ALA A 76 -3.35 -6.37 3.04
N VAL A 77 -3.00 -5.34 2.26
CA VAL A 77 -3.39 -3.96 2.49
C VAL A 77 -4.62 -3.61 1.68
N LYS A 78 -5.67 -3.06 2.31
CA LYS A 78 -6.81 -2.44 1.60
C LYS A 78 -6.28 -1.41 0.61
N HIS A 79 -6.86 -1.33 -0.60
CA HIS A 79 -6.34 -0.45 -1.65
C HIS A 79 -7.36 0.61 -2.04
N GLN A 80 -7.25 1.82 -1.50
CA GLN A 80 -8.19 2.93 -1.75
C GLN A 80 -7.52 4.18 -2.31
N SER A 81 -6.20 4.36 -2.06
CA SER A 81 -5.46 5.57 -2.35
C SER A 81 -4.10 5.27 -3.00
N ALA A 82 -3.41 6.27 -3.46
CA ALA A 82 -1.99 6.16 -3.77
C ALA A 82 -1.12 6.26 -2.50
N TRP A 83 -1.68 6.84 -1.44
CA TRP A 83 -1.01 7.08 -0.18
C TRP A 83 -0.48 5.80 0.46
N GLU A 84 -1.32 4.78 0.64
CA GLU A 84 -0.90 3.54 1.30
C GLU A 84 0.20 2.80 0.53
N THR A 85 0.25 2.93 -0.80
CA THR A 85 1.32 2.32 -1.60
C THR A 85 2.67 2.91 -1.22
N ILE A 86 2.74 4.24 -1.07
CA ILE A 86 3.97 4.95 -0.73
C ILE A 86 4.28 4.78 0.75
N PHE A 87 3.29 5.02 1.61
CA PHE A 87 3.46 5.03 3.06
C PHE A 87 3.83 3.64 3.60
N CYS A 88 3.15 2.59 3.18
CA CYS A 88 3.44 1.22 3.60
C CYS A 88 4.82 0.72 3.16
N THR A 89 5.36 1.27 2.06
CA THR A 89 6.72 0.93 1.62
C THR A 89 7.76 1.37 2.67
N GLY A 90 7.61 2.56 3.22
CA GLY A 90 8.47 3.05 4.29
C GLY A 90 8.17 2.40 5.65
N LEU A 91 6.88 2.24 5.98
CA LEU A 91 6.41 1.70 7.25
C LEU A 91 6.85 0.25 7.47
N PHE A 92 6.69 -0.62 6.48
CA PHE A 92 6.97 -2.05 6.61
C PHE A 92 8.42 -2.43 6.24
N ASN A 93 9.34 -1.51 6.42
CA ASN A 93 10.77 -1.72 6.19
C ASN A 93 11.08 -2.30 4.79
N MET A 94 10.51 -1.68 3.74
CA MET A 94 10.67 -2.08 2.34
C MET A 94 10.25 -3.53 2.05
N PRO A 95 8.98 -3.84 2.19
CA PRO A 95 8.47 -5.13 1.77
C PRO A 95 8.64 -5.32 0.25
N THR A 96 8.68 -6.54 -0.20
CA THR A 96 8.55 -6.84 -1.62
C THR A 96 7.12 -6.59 -2.06
N ILE A 97 6.89 -5.58 -2.88
CA ILE A 97 5.55 -5.17 -3.30
C ILE A 97 5.15 -5.92 -4.56
N ILE A 98 3.93 -6.46 -4.58
CA ILE A 98 3.32 -6.99 -5.79
C ILE A 98 2.67 -5.85 -6.56
N ILE A 99 3.18 -5.59 -7.76
CA ILE A 99 2.76 -4.44 -8.58
C ILE A 99 2.20 -4.89 -9.94
N LYS A 100 1.42 -4.00 -10.56
CA LYS A 100 0.98 -4.17 -11.94
C LYS A 100 2.19 -4.13 -12.88
N ARG A 101 2.29 -5.07 -13.83
CA ARG A 101 3.45 -5.20 -14.72
C ARG A 101 3.76 -3.90 -15.48
N GLU A 102 2.74 -3.16 -15.88
CA GLU A 102 2.89 -1.93 -16.64
C GLU A 102 3.65 -0.83 -15.91
N LEU A 103 3.69 -0.88 -14.57
CA LEU A 103 4.42 0.10 -13.76
C LEU A 103 5.94 0.02 -13.93
N ILE A 104 6.48 -1.13 -14.35
CA ILE A 104 7.93 -1.24 -14.62
C ILE A 104 8.37 -0.53 -15.89
N PHE A 105 7.42 -0.16 -16.76
CA PHE A 105 7.70 0.59 -17.98
C PHE A 105 7.64 2.11 -17.79
N LEU A 106 7.27 2.58 -16.59
CA LEU A 106 7.35 4.00 -16.27
C LEU A 106 8.82 4.46 -16.28
N PRO A 107 9.16 5.53 -17.01
CA PRO A 107 10.52 6.04 -17.06
C PRO A 107 11.08 6.30 -15.67
N ILE A 108 12.31 5.86 -15.42
CA ILE A 108 13.04 5.99 -14.15
C ILE A 108 12.37 5.24 -12.98
N ILE A 109 11.08 5.46 -12.71
CA ILE A 109 10.32 4.85 -11.60
C ILE A 109 10.31 3.32 -11.73
N GLY A 110 10.19 2.80 -12.95
CA GLY A 110 10.23 1.36 -13.21
C GLY A 110 11.53 0.71 -12.74
N PHE A 111 12.66 1.39 -12.91
CA PHE A 111 13.97 0.92 -12.41
C PHE A 111 13.99 0.87 -10.87
N TYR A 112 13.40 1.85 -10.19
CA TYR A 112 13.28 1.82 -8.72
C TYR A 112 12.43 0.65 -8.25
N PHE A 113 11.32 0.33 -8.93
CA PHE A 113 10.52 -0.85 -8.61
C PHE A 113 11.30 -2.14 -8.79
N LEU A 114 11.99 -2.30 -9.91
CA LEU A 114 12.81 -3.49 -10.18
C LEU A 114 13.95 -3.63 -9.19
N LYS A 115 14.72 -2.57 -8.96
CA LYS A 115 15.82 -2.56 -8.01
C LYS A 115 15.34 -2.74 -6.57
N GLY A 116 14.17 -2.19 -6.22
CA GLY A 116 13.48 -2.40 -4.95
C GLY A 116 12.97 -3.84 -4.76
N GLY A 117 13.09 -4.68 -5.80
CA GLY A 117 12.67 -6.08 -5.74
C GLY A 117 11.17 -6.27 -5.79
N SER A 118 10.43 -5.32 -6.36
CA SER A 118 8.99 -5.48 -6.59
C SER A 118 8.71 -6.64 -7.55
N ILE A 119 7.58 -7.30 -7.36
CA ILE A 119 7.14 -8.42 -8.19
C ILE A 119 6.09 -7.93 -9.19
N PRO A 120 6.46 -7.74 -10.47
CA PRO A 120 5.50 -7.34 -11.48
C PRO A 120 4.65 -8.54 -11.88
N ILE A 121 3.32 -8.36 -11.85
CA ILE A 121 2.36 -9.37 -12.26
C ILE A 121 1.47 -8.88 -13.40
N ASN A 122 1.19 -9.78 -14.34
CA ASN A 122 0.08 -9.61 -15.26
C ASN A 122 -1.20 -10.07 -14.55
N ARG A 123 -2.20 -9.20 -14.48
CA ARG A 123 -3.45 -9.48 -13.75
C ARG A 123 -4.44 -10.37 -14.54
N SER A 124 -3.99 -11.00 -15.62
CA SER A 124 -4.80 -11.96 -16.39
C SER A 124 -5.21 -13.22 -15.59
N ASN A 125 -4.81 -13.33 -14.30
CA ASN A 125 -5.05 -14.48 -13.43
C ASN A 125 -4.61 -15.84 -14.02
N SER A 126 -3.68 -15.85 -14.98
CA SER A 126 -3.12 -17.08 -15.50
C SER A 126 -2.34 -17.81 -14.40
N LEU A 127 -2.44 -19.14 -14.39
CA LEU A 127 -1.70 -19.99 -13.45
C LEU A 127 -0.18 -19.72 -13.52
N ASP A 128 0.33 -19.40 -14.70
CA ASP A 128 1.75 -19.09 -14.87
C ASP A 128 2.15 -17.78 -14.20
N SER A 129 1.31 -16.75 -14.27
CA SER A 129 1.51 -15.49 -13.54
C SER A 129 1.54 -15.74 -12.03
N LEU A 130 0.62 -16.53 -11.51
CA LEU A 130 0.56 -16.86 -10.09
C LEU A 130 1.76 -17.70 -9.62
N LYS A 131 2.18 -18.69 -10.41
CA LYS A 131 3.39 -19.49 -10.14
C LYS A 131 4.64 -18.61 -10.14
N LYS A 132 4.79 -17.72 -11.12
CA LYS A 132 5.91 -16.77 -11.17
C LYS A 132 5.93 -15.84 -9.96
N MET A 133 4.77 -15.28 -9.61
CA MET A 133 4.61 -14.44 -8.42
C MET A 133 5.06 -15.16 -7.14
N SER A 134 4.57 -16.38 -6.89
CA SER A 134 4.92 -17.14 -5.69
C SER A 134 6.39 -17.53 -5.66
N LYS A 135 6.99 -17.88 -6.81
CA LYS A 135 8.43 -18.19 -6.90
C LYS A 135 9.29 -16.98 -6.52
N MET A 136 8.93 -15.78 -6.98
CA MET A 136 9.63 -14.55 -6.65
C MET A 136 9.42 -14.17 -5.18
N ALA A 137 8.19 -14.32 -4.66
CA ALA A 137 7.87 -14.09 -3.26
C ALA A 137 8.65 -15.00 -2.33
N LYS A 138 8.72 -16.30 -2.61
CA LYS A 138 9.54 -17.26 -1.84
C LYS A 138 11.03 -16.87 -1.80
N LYS A 139 11.58 -16.33 -2.90
CA LYS A 139 12.95 -15.79 -2.93
C LYS A 139 13.13 -14.57 -2.01
N ALA A 140 12.13 -13.69 -1.97
CA ALA A 140 12.17 -12.52 -1.09
C ALA A 140 12.06 -12.92 0.39
N ILE A 141 11.16 -13.84 0.71
CA ILE A 141 10.95 -14.38 2.06
C ILE A 141 12.22 -15.05 2.60
N LYS A 142 12.92 -15.83 1.76
CA LYS A 142 14.22 -16.43 2.14
C LYS A 142 15.30 -15.40 2.48
N LYS A 143 15.14 -14.16 2.05
CA LYS A 143 15.99 -13.01 2.39
C LYS A 143 15.46 -12.19 3.58
N GLY A 144 14.49 -12.71 4.33
CA GLY A 144 13.86 -12.03 5.45
C GLY A 144 12.92 -10.89 5.06
N ARG A 145 12.50 -10.79 3.79
CA ARG A 145 11.63 -9.70 3.33
C ARG A 145 10.17 -10.13 3.38
N SER A 146 9.35 -9.32 4.03
CA SER A 146 7.89 -9.43 3.97
C SER A 146 7.37 -9.13 2.57
N ILE A 147 6.15 -9.57 2.28
CA ILE A 147 5.47 -9.30 1.01
C ILE A 147 4.34 -8.32 1.27
N LEU A 148 4.13 -7.36 0.37
CA LEU A 148 2.97 -6.48 0.37
C LEU A 148 2.12 -6.76 -0.86
N ILE A 149 0.84 -7.05 -0.63
CA ILE A 149 -0.13 -7.28 -1.68
C ILE A 149 -1.39 -6.45 -1.42
N PHE A 150 -2.00 -5.96 -2.50
CA PHE A 150 -3.32 -5.35 -2.49
C PHE A 150 -4.35 -6.38 -2.96
N PRO A 151 -5.14 -6.98 -2.05
CA PRO A 151 -5.97 -8.16 -2.38
C PRO A 151 -6.99 -7.92 -3.48
N GLN A 152 -7.51 -6.70 -3.61
CA GLN A 152 -8.49 -6.33 -4.64
C GLN A 152 -7.87 -6.03 -6.00
N GLY A 153 -6.53 -5.95 -6.07
CA GLY A 153 -5.77 -5.73 -7.30
C GLY A 153 -5.97 -4.36 -7.97
N THR A 154 -6.83 -3.51 -7.46
CA THR A 154 -7.06 -2.14 -7.93
C THR A 154 -7.45 -1.24 -6.78
N ARG A 155 -7.23 0.07 -6.92
CA ARG A 155 -7.78 1.04 -5.97
C ARG A 155 -9.29 1.07 -6.07
N VAL A 156 -9.96 0.89 -4.93
CA VAL A 156 -11.41 0.85 -4.84
C VAL A 156 -11.96 2.14 -4.23
N PRO A 157 -13.15 2.60 -4.62
CA PRO A 157 -13.82 3.72 -3.96
C PRO A 157 -14.06 3.42 -2.47
N VAL A 158 -14.10 4.44 -1.62
CA VAL A 158 -14.22 4.30 -0.16
C VAL A 158 -15.49 3.54 0.24
N TYR A 159 -16.60 3.81 -0.44
CA TYR A 159 -17.92 3.21 -0.13
C TYR A 159 -18.27 2.05 -1.06
N SER A 160 -17.28 1.45 -1.75
CA SER A 160 -17.54 0.35 -2.66
C SER A 160 -17.81 -0.95 -1.92
N SER A 161 -18.71 -1.74 -2.48
CA SER A 161 -19.02 -3.10 -2.01
C SER A 161 -17.91 -4.08 -2.42
N THR A 162 -17.69 -5.11 -1.61
CA THR A 162 -16.85 -6.25 -2.00
C THR A 162 -17.49 -7.13 -3.09
N ARG A 163 -18.78 -6.98 -3.36
CA ARG A 163 -19.43 -7.58 -4.53
C ARG A 163 -18.90 -6.98 -5.84
N ASP A 164 -18.71 -5.65 -5.86
CA ASP A 164 -18.19 -4.93 -7.03
C ASP A 164 -16.66 -5.05 -7.15
N TYR A 165 -15.98 -5.13 -6.02
CA TYR A 165 -14.53 -5.21 -5.90
C TYR A 165 -14.10 -6.36 -4.98
N PRO A 166 -14.22 -7.62 -5.44
CA PRO A 166 -13.91 -8.78 -4.62
C PRO A 166 -12.43 -8.92 -4.32
N TYR A 167 -12.13 -9.62 -3.25
CA TYR A 167 -10.78 -10.07 -2.92
C TYR A 167 -10.37 -11.17 -3.90
N LEU A 168 -9.30 -10.93 -4.66
CA LEU A 168 -8.88 -11.81 -5.75
C LEU A 168 -8.18 -13.08 -5.23
N PRO A 169 -8.32 -14.22 -5.93
CA PRO A 169 -7.69 -15.48 -5.53
C PRO A 169 -6.16 -15.46 -5.44
N GLY A 170 -5.52 -14.46 -6.06
CA GLY A 170 -4.06 -14.31 -6.04
C GLY A 170 -3.47 -14.16 -4.64
N VAL A 171 -4.17 -13.53 -3.69
CA VAL A 171 -3.71 -13.42 -2.30
C VAL A 171 -3.72 -14.78 -1.61
N PHE A 172 -4.75 -15.60 -1.83
CA PHE A 172 -4.80 -16.96 -1.31
C PHE A 172 -3.70 -17.85 -1.93
N PHE A 173 -3.49 -17.74 -3.25
CA PHE A 173 -2.42 -18.49 -3.90
C PHE A 173 -1.06 -18.17 -3.29
N LEU A 174 -0.79 -16.89 -3.03
CA LEU A 174 0.43 -16.45 -2.37
C LEU A 174 0.55 -17.04 -0.96
N TYR A 175 -0.49 -16.91 -0.15
CA TYR A 175 -0.58 -17.45 1.21
C TYR A 175 -0.31 -18.97 1.25
N SER A 176 -1.02 -19.74 0.44
CA SER A 176 -0.89 -21.20 0.39
C SER A 176 0.49 -21.67 -0.08
N GLN A 177 1.11 -20.94 -1.01
CA GLN A 177 2.41 -21.28 -1.57
C GLN A 177 3.58 -20.83 -0.71
N CYS A 178 3.48 -19.69 -0.03
CA CYS A 178 4.56 -19.15 0.79
C CYS A 178 4.57 -19.72 2.21
N LYS A 179 3.45 -20.22 2.70
CA LYS A 179 3.29 -20.82 4.04
C LYS A 179 3.82 -19.91 5.16
N ILE A 180 3.45 -18.63 5.10
CA ILE A 180 3.68 -17.63 6.15
C ILE A 180 2.37 -16.92 6.47
N PRO A 181 2.19 -16.36 7.68
CA PRO A 181 0.96 -15.71 8.07
C PRO A 181 0.68 -14.47 7.23
N VAL A 182 -0.60 -14.11 7.16
CA VAL A 182 -1.07 -12.88 6.50
C VAL A 182 -1.55 -11.90 7.56
N VAL A 183 -1.06 -10.67 7.49
CA VAL A 183 -1.52 -9.56 8.32
C VAL A 183 -2.46 -8.70 7.49
N PRO A 184 -3.77 -8.69 7.80
CA PRO A 184 -4.69 -7.76 7.17
C PRO A 184 -4.38 -6.33 7.64
N VAL A 185 -4.40 -5.37 6.70
CA VAL A 185 -4.13 -3.97 7.00
C VAL A 185 -5.28 -3.12 6.49
N ALA A 186 -5.98 -2.50 7.43
CA ALA A 186 -7.08 -1.57 7.20
C ALA A 186 -6.63 -0.12 7.33
N HIS A 187 -7.28 0.80 6.63
CA HIS A 187 -7.02 2.24 6.74
C HIS A 187 -8.18 3.07 6.19
N ASN A 188 -8.23 4.36 6.56
CA ASN A 188 -9.19 5.32 6.06
C ASN A 188 -8.61 6.32 5.04
N ALA A 189 -7.43 6.06 4.50
CA ALA A 189 -6.69 6.99 3.63
C ALA A 189 -7.47 7.43 2.38
N GLY A 190 -8.39 6.58 1.89
CA GLY A 190 -9.24 6.90 0.75
C GLY A 190 -10.16 8.10 0.97
N LEU A 191 -10.53 8.40 2.22
CA LEU A 191 -11.30 9.60 2.58
C LEU A 191 -10.49 10.89 2.33
N PHE A 192 -9.20 10.85 2.65
CA PHE A 192 -8.32 12.02 2.62
C PHE A 192 -7.62 12.19 1.27
N TRP A 193 -7.32 11.09 0.59
CA TRP A 193 -6.72 11.08 -0.74
C TRP A 193 -7.48 10.12 -1.66
N PRO A 194 -8.67 10.54 -2.16
CA PRO A 194 -9.50 9.71 -3.02
C PRO A 194 -8.81 9.32 -4.34
N LYS A 195 -9.19 8.17 -4.88
CA LYS A 195 -8.73 7.71 -6.19
C LYS A 195 -9.08 8.74 -7.26
N ASN A 196 -8.09 9.11 -8.08
CA ASN A 196 -8.22 10.03 -9.21
C ASN A 196 -8.75 11.42 -8.85
N SER A 197 -8.72 11.83 -7.57
CA SER A 197 -9.12 13.17 -7.16
C SER A 197 -7.91 14.10 -7.09
N PHE A 198 -8.08 15.30 -7.66
CA PHE A 198 -7.15 16.41 -7.43
C PHE A 198 -7.24 16.89 -5.99
N ILE A 199 -8.44 16.88 -5.42
CA ILE A 199 -8.72 17.35 -4.07
C ILE A 199 -8.32 16.27 -3.07
N LYS A 200 -7.48 16.69 -2.14
CA LYS A 200 -6.99 15.89 -1.03
C LYS A 200 -7.64 16.41 0.24
N PHE A 201 -8.34 15.83 0.98
CA PHE A 201 -9.06 16.35 2.14
C PHE A 201 -10.42 16.97 1.80
N PRO A 202 -11.45 16.17 1.53
CA PRO A 202 -12.81 16.68 1.37
C PRO A 202 -13.30 17.32 2.68
N ASN A 203 -14.16 18.36 2.53
CA ASN A 203 -14.87 18.96 3.65
C ASN A 203 -15.73 17.90 4.35
N ASN A 204 -16.06 18.09 5.59
CA ASN A 204 -16.99 17.29 6.40
C ASN A 204 -16.41 16.04 7.09
N LEU A 205 -15.10 15.92 7.24
CA LEU A 205 -14.52 14.88 8.08
C LEU A 205 -14.29 15.40 9.50
N LYS A 206 -14.65 14.59 10.49
CA LYS A 206 -14.56 14.95 11.92
C LYS A 206 -13.12 15.07 12.41
N SER A 207 -12.23 14.18 11.95
CA SER A 207 -10.82 14.23 12.31
C SER A 207 -9.93 14.61 11.12
N LYS A 208 -8.70 14.93 11.45
CA LYS A 208 -7.63 15.18 10.46
C LYS A 208 -6.57 14.07 10.54
N THR A 209 -7.01 12.85 10.84
CA THR A 209 -6.09 11.75 11.10
C THR A 209 -6.30 10.61 10.11
N VAL A 210 -5.27 10.35 9.31
CA VAL A 210 -5.20 9.13 8.50
C VAL A 210 -4.73 8.00 9.41
N THR A 211 -5.61 7.05 9.68
CA THR A 211 -5.31 5.89 10.52
C THR A 211 -5.01 4.69 9.64
N ILE A 212 -3.91 4.00 9.93
CA ILE A 212 -3.59 2.67 9.41
C ILE A 212 -3.54 1.68 10.57
N LYS A 213 -4.22 0.56 10.44
CA LYS A 213 -4.31 -0.44 11.50
C LYS A 213 -3.86 -1.80 11.01
N LEU A 214 -2.90 -2.38 11.72
CA LEU A 214 -2.43 -3.73 11.51
C LEU A 214 -3.28 -4.66 12.39
N LEU A 215 -4.03 -5.56 11.75
CA LEU A 215 -4.94 -6.47 12.43
C LEU A 215 -4.23 -7.77 12.81
N ASP A 216 -4.90 -8.59 13.63
CA ASP A 216 -4.36 -9.88 14.02
C ASP A 216 -4.11 -10.76 12.82
N GLU A 217 -2.94 -11.39 12.81
CA GLU A 217 -2.51 -12.25 11.71
C GLU A 217 -3.48 -13.42 11.48
N ILE A 218 -3.66 -13.75 10.21
CA ILE A 218 -4.33 -14.98 9.79
C ILE A 218 -3.27 -16.07 9.72
N PRO A 219 -3.36 -17.11 10.59
CA PRO A 219 -2.38 -18.17 10.65
C PRO A 219 -2.37 -19.02 9.38
N ILE A 220 -1.31 -19.78 9.15
CA ILE A 220 -1.23 -20.72 8.04
C ILE A 220 -2.19 -21.90 8.24
N GLY A 221 -2.70 -22.46 7.12
CA GLY A 221 -3.46 -23.73 7.15
C GLY A 221 -4.94 -23.61 6.79
N LEU A 222 -5.48 -22.41 6.63
CA LEU A 222 -6.87 -22.24 6.21
C LEU A 222 -7.07 -22.68 4.75
N ASN A 223 -8.24 -23.23 4.45
CA ASN A 223 -8.67 -23.43 3.07
C ASN A 223 -9.01 -22.08 2.40
N LYS A 224 -9.23 -22.12 1.08
CA LYS A 224 -9.43 -20.90 0.27
C LYS A 224 -10.62 -20.06 0.73
N ASN A 225 -11.75 -20.71 1.01
CA ASN A 225 -13.00 -19.99 1.33
C ASN A 225 -12.90 -19.35 2.71
N ASP A 226 -12.42 -20.07 3.70
CA ASP A 226 -12.25 -19.56 5.07
C ASP A 226 -11.22 -18.45 5.12
N PHE A 227 -10.08 -18.62 4.43
CA PHE A 227 -9.06 -17.58 4.34
C PHE A 227 -9.58 -16.28 3.73
N LEU A 228 -10.24 -16.35 2.56
CA LEU A 228 -10.74 -15.16 1.89
C LEU A 228 -11.84 -14.48 2.71
N LYS A 229 -12.75 -15.26 3.30
CA LYS A 229 -13.82 -14.76 4.17
C LYS A 229 -13.24 -14.06 5.41
N GLU A 230 -12.25 -14.65 6.05
CA GLU A 230 -11.61 -14.04 7.24
C GLU A 230 -10.85 -12.77 6.87
N LEU A 231 -10.04 -12.79 5.81
CA LEU A 231 -9.30 -11.62 5.33
C LEU A 231 -10.23 -10.46 4.99
N GLU A 232 -11.29 -10.74 4.21
CA GLU A 232 -12.29 -9.76 3.81
C GLU A 232 -13.02 -9.21 5.04
N SER A 233 -13.59 -10.08 5.87
CA SER A 233 -14.36 -9.68 7.04
C SER A 233 -13.56 -8.80 8.00
N LYS A 234 -12.32 -9.19 8.36
CA LYS A 234 -11.45 -8.40 9.24
C LYS A 234 -11.15 -7.03 8.65
N THR A 235 -10.74 -7.00 7.36
CA THR A 235 -10.30 -5.77 6.71
C THR A 235 -11.45 -4.79 6.49
N GLU A 236 -12.59 -5.28 5.97
CA GLU A 236 -13.75 -4.43 5.67
C GLU A 236 -14.41 -3.91 6.94
N LYS A 237 -14.59 -4.77 7.96
CA LYS A 237 -15.17 -4.35 9.25
C LYS A 237 -14.38 -3.19 9.85
N GLU A 238 -13.05 -3.33 9.94
CA GLU A 238 -12.22 -2.31 10.56
C GLU A 238 -12.13 -1.03 9.71
N THR A 239 -12.06 -1.18 8.37
CA THR A 239 -12.10 -0.04 7.45
C THR A 239 -13.39 0.75 7.62
N ASN A 240 -14.55 0.07 7.68
CA ASN A 240 -15.86 0.71 7.85
C ASN A 240 -15.97 1.44 9.19
N ILE A 241 -15.51 0.83 10.28
CA ILE A 241 -15.46 1.48 11.61
C ILE A 241 -14.64 2.77 11.55
N MET A 242 -13.48 2.75 10.87
CA MET A 242 -12.66 3.96 10.73
C MET A 242 -13.34 5.03 9.86
N ILE A 243 -14.05 4.63 8.81
CA ILE A 243 -14.78 5.55 7.93
C ILE A 243 -15.97 6.18 8.68
N GLU A 244 -16.77 5.39 9.37
CA GLU A 244 -17.94 5.86 10.14
C GLU A 244 -17.56 6.85 11.25
N LYS A 245 -16.41 6.68 11.87
CA LYS A 245 -15.89 7.64 12.87
C LYS A 245 -15.57 9.02 12.28
N GLU A 246 -15.30 9.09 10.98
CA GLU A 246 -14.89 10.32 10.30
C GLU A 246 -16.08 11.11 9.72
N ILE A 247 -17.23 10.49 9.54
CA ILE A 247 -18.47 11.07 9.01
C ILE A 247 -19.37 11.47 10.17
#